data_e10999e52786b886cdf9a2db1fe028d2
#
_entry.id   e10999e52786b886cdf9a2db1fe028d2
#
_cell.length_a   1.000
_cell.length_b   1.000
_cell.length_c   1.000
_cell.angle_alpha   90.00
_cell.angle_beta   90.00
_cell.angle_gamma   90.00
#
_symmetry.space_group_name_H-M   'P 1'
#
loop_
_entity.id
_entity.type
_entity.pdbx_description
1 polymer ?
#
loop_
_entity_poly.entity_id
_entity_poly.type
_entity_poly.pdbx_seq_one_letter_code
_entity_poly.pdbx_strand_id
1 'polypeptide(L)'
;MDCQKFFTTVLGITDPEIVDSLTAAAHEEYLTRGHCLISMGEIRSTIHFLLDGVLRGYVVDENGRDITDCFICQPGDVVVGCGELHAPSQVAIETITECQVLSLPMEQLLALMDKPQLLHIYNRQLNDALLRHWELKMLLYRCTAMERYQWFLKRYPNLEHLISGKHLASFLGITPVTLSRLRRQLKTECAN
;
A
#
# COMPACT_ATOMS: atom_id res chain seq x y z
N MET A 1 -12.98 10.41 -8.32
CA MET A 1 -14.14 10.14 -7.41
C MET A 1 -14.32 11.38 -6.56
N ASP A 2 -15.54 11.90 -6.34
CA ASP A 2 -15.77 13.08 -5.49
C ASP A 2 -15.22 12.83 -4.07
N CYS A 3 -14.45 13.80 -3.51
CA CYS A 3 -13.81 13.69 -2.19
C CYS A 3 -14.84 13.38 -1.09
N GLN A 4 -16.01 14.03 -1.11
CA GLN A 4 -17.08 13.77 -0.15
C GLN A 4 -17.56 12.32 -0.18
N LYS A 5 -17.75 11.78 -1.40
CA LYS A 5 -18.12 10.38 -1.60
C LYS A 5 -17.04 9.41 -1.13
N PHE A 6 -15.77 9.77 -1.29
CA PHE A 6 -14.67 8.97 -0.77
C PHE A 6 -14.74 8.84 0.75
N PHE A 7 -14.86 9.95 1.46
CA PHE A 7 -14.90 9.95 2.93
C PHE A 7 -16.13 9.21 3.47
N THR A 8 -17.29 9.40 2.85
CA THR A 8 -18.54 8.76 3.32
C THR A 8 -18.62 7.29 2.94
N THR A 9 -18.27 6.91 1.71
CA THR A 9 -18.51 5.55 1.19
C THR A 9 -17.34 4.63 1.39
N VAL A 10 -16.10 5.12 1.19
CA VAL A 10 -14.89 4.29 1.27
C VAL A 10 -14.37 4.22 2.69
N LEU A 11 -14.24 5.36 3.37
CA LEU A 11 -13.78 5.39 4.77
C LEU A 11 -14.92 5.14 5.77
N GLY A 12 -16.18 5.35 5.38
CA GLY A 12 -17.35 5.12 6.22
C GLY A 12 -17.56 6.22 7.27
N ILE A 13 -17.15 7.46 6.97
CA ILE A 13 -17.37 8.61 7.87
C ILE A 13 -18.82 9.06 7.73
N THR A 14 -19.54 9.10 8.86
CA THR A 14 -20.96 9.49 8.90
C THR A 14 -21.22 10.84 9.53
N ASP A 15 -20.23 11.40 10.23
CA ASP A 15 -20.32 12.74 10.85
C ASP A 15 -20.14 13.81 9.76
N PRO A 16 -21.18 14.64 9.48
CA PRO A 16 -21.11 15.65 8.42
C PRO A 16 -20.03 16.72 8.67
N GLU A 17 -19.78 17.12 9.91
CA GLU A 17 -18.76 18.13 10.24
C GLU A 17 -17.35 17.61 9.88
N ILE A 18 -17.08 16.33 10.16
CA ILE A 18 -15.84 15.69 9.78
C ILE A 18 -15.70 15.62 8.27
N VAL A 19 -16.75 15.15 7.57
CA VAL A 19 -16.77 15.02 6.11
C VAL A 19 -16.51 16.36 5.44
N ASP A 20 -17.21 17.42 5.87
CA ASP A 20 -17.07 18.76 5.30
C ASP A 20 -15.66 19.32 5.52
N SER A 21 -15.12 19.17 6.74
CA SER A 21 -13.76 19.61 7.07
C SER A 21 -12.68 18.89 6.25
N LEU A 22 -12.77 17.57 6.13
CA LEU A 22 -11.83 16.78 5.35
C LEU A 22 -11.97 17.07 3.85
N THR A 23 -13.20 17.22 3.34
CA THR A 23 -13.46 17.54 1.94
C THR A 23 -12.92 18.90 1.54
N ALA A 24 -13.02 19.90 2.43
CA ALA A 24 -12.49 21.23 2.18
C ALA A 24 -10.96 21.28 2.10
N ALA A 25 -10.28 20.36 2.81
CA ALA A 25 -8.82 20.33 2.89
C ALA A 25 -8.17 19.35 1.90
N ALA A 26 -8.93 18.37 1.41
CA ALA A 26 -8.43 17.33 0.52
C ALA A 26 -8.39 17.78 -0.94
N HIS A 27 -7.42 17.25 -1.69
CA HIS A 27 -7.35 17.44 -3.14
C HIS A 27 -6.88 16.17 -3.83
N GLU A 28 -7.28 15.98 -5.07
CA GLU A 28 -6.86 14.85 -5.90
C GLU A 28 -5.55 15.18 -6.61
N GLU A 29 -4.64 14.21 -6.65
CA GLU A 29 -3.40 14.28 -7.38
C GLU A 29 -3.27 13.10 -8.36
N TYR A 30 -2.75 13.40 -9.56
CA TYR A 30 -2.41 12.42 -10.58
C TYR A 30 -0.91 12.25 -10.62
N LEU A 31 -0.45 11.04 -10.38
CA LEU A 31 0.96 10.69 -10.28
C LEU A 31 1.35 9.80 -11.45
N THR A 32 2.41 10.18 -12.14
CA THR A 32 2.97 9.36 -13.21
C THR A 32 3.67 8.12 -12.67
N ARG A 33 3.78 7.09 -13.48
CA ARG A 33 4.55 5.89 -13.14
C ARG A 33 6.00 6.23 -12.78
N GLY A 34 6.52 5.61 -11.72
CA GLY A 34 7.89 5.81 -11.21
C GLY A 34 8.06 7.08 -10.36
N HIS A 35 6.95 7.74 -9.99
CA HIS A 35 7.01 8.87 -9.07
C HIS A 35 7.29 8.39 -7.64
N CYS A 36 8.30 8.96 -6.99
CA CYS A 36 8.57 8.73 -5.58
C CYS A 36 7.66 9.65 -4.75
N LEU A 37 6.63 9.07 -4.15
CA LEU A 37 5.65 9.82 -3.35
C LEU A 37 6.13 10.07 -1.92
N ILE A 38 6.87 9.12 -1.35
CA ILE A 38 7.45 9.23 -0.01
C ILE A 38 8.88 8.71 -0.07
N SER A 39 9.83 9.52 0.40
CA SER A 39 11.23 9.11 0.52
C SER A 39 11.51 8.48 1.88
N MET A 40 12.43 7.51 1.94
CA MET A 40 12.88 6.95 3.22
C MET A 40 13.53 8.06 4.08
N GLY A 41 13.16 8.14 5.35
CA GLY A 41 13.63 9.18 6.28
C GLY A 41 12.85 10.49 6.22
N GLU A 42 11.91 10.63 5.29
CA GLU A 42 11.07 11.84 5.17
C GLU A 42 10.05 11.93 6.31
N ILE A 43 9.93 13.12 6.91
CA ILE A 43 8.84 13.47 7.82
C ILE A 43 7.73 14.10 6.99
N ARG A 44 6.59 13.44 6.94
CA ARG A 44 5.49 13.80 6.05
C ARG A 44 4.62 14.92 6.62
N SER A 45 4.26 15.85 5.76
CA SER A 45 3.25 16.89 6.03
C SER A 45 1.88 16.56 5.44
N THR A 46 1.79 15.49 4.65
CA THR A 46 0.58 15.09 3.92
C THR A 46 0.34 13.59 4.10
N ILE A 47 -0.92 13.20 4.25
CA ILE A 47 -1.37 11.82 4.15
C ILE A 47 -2.06 11.62 2.81
N HIS A 48 -1.82 10.47 2.19
CA HIS A 48 -2.42 10.12 0.91
C HIS A 48 -3.28 8.87 1.04
N PHE A 49 -4.36 8.82 0.28
CA PHE A 49 -5.21 7.65 0.13
C PHE A 49 -5.22 7.24 -1.35
N LEU A 50 -5.03 5.98 -1.63
CA LEU A 50 -5.10 5.48 -3.00
C LEU A 50 -6.55 5.55 -3.50
N LEU A 51 -6.76 6.16 -4.66
CA LEU A 51 -8.04 6.14 -5.39
C LEU A 51 -8.00 5.13 -6.54
N ASP A 52 -6.90 5.11 -7.28
CA ASP A 52 -6.66 4.17 -8.39
C ASP A 52 -5.16 3.97 -8.64
N GLY A 53 -4.81 2.82 -9.19
CA GLY A 53 -3.43 2.47 -9.53
C GLY A 53 -2.77 1.53 -8.52
N VAL A 54 -1.44 1.46 -8.58
CA VAL A 54 -0.60 0.58 -7.75
C VAL A 54 0.63 1.33 -7.29
N LEU A 55 0.84 1.36 -5.97
CA LEU A 55 2.09 1.80 -5.36
C LEU A 55 2.82 0.62 -4.70
N ARG A 56 4.09 0.83 -4.45
CA ARG A 56 4.99 -0.11 -3.80
C ARG A 56 5.73 0.58 -2.66
N GLY A 57 5.71 -0.02 -1.48
CA GLY A 57 6.62 0.30 -0.40
C GLY A 57 7.91 -0.54 -0.51
N TYR A 58 9.08 0.08 -0.34
CA TYR A 58 10.36 -0.63 -0.40
C TYR A 58 11.41 0.00 0.52
N VAL A 59 12.41 -0.81 0.87
CA VAL A 59 13.62 -0.37 1.56
C VAL A 59 14.83 -0.68 0.69
N VAL A 60 15.90 0.07 0.90
CA VAL A 60 17.20 -0.21 0.28
C VAL A 60 18.13 -0.68 1.40
N ASP A 61 18.68 -1.89 1.27
CA ASP A 61 19.62 -2.44 2.26
C ASP A 61 21.02 -1.79 2.15
N GLU A 62 21.91 -2.11 3.08
CA GLU A 62 23.29 -1.60 3.13
C GLU A 62 24.10 -1.89 1.86
N ASN A 63 23.71 -2.90 1.08
CA ASN A 63 24.33 -3.29 -0.19
C ASN A 63 23.69 -2.61 -1.41
N GLY A 64 22.75 -1.68 -1.20
CA GLY A 64 22.01 -1.01 -2.26
C GLY A 64 20.94 -1.91 -2.91
N ARG A 65 20.57 -3.03 -2.29
CA ARG A 65 19.52 -3.91 -2.80
C ARG A 65 18.14 -3.38 -2.42
N ASP A 66 17.32 -3.22 -3.41
CA ASP A 66 15.92 -2.84 -3.32
C ASP A 66 15.08 -4.04 -2.86
N ILE A 67 14.42 -3.90 -1.71
CA ILE A 67 13.58 -4.93 -1.09
C ILE A 67 12.15 -4.42 -1.02
N THR A 68 11.24 -5.04 -1.77
CA THR A 68 9.82 -4.71 -1.75
C THR A 68 9.21 -5.18 -0.43
N ASP A 69 8.63 -4.24 0.32
CA ASP A 69 7.96 -4.49 1.59
C ASP A 69 6.46 -4.75 1.40
N CYS A 70 5.78 -3.91 0.64
CA CYS A 70 4.34 -4.02 0.43
C CYS A 70 3.91 -3.51 -0.95
N PHE A 71 2.67 -3.87 -1.33
CA PHE A 71 1.92 -3.24 -2.41
C PHE A 71 0.68 -2.58 -1.85
N ILE A 72 0.40 -1.36 -2.30
CA ILE A 72 -0.79 -0.57 -2.00
C ILE A 72 -1.58 -0.54 -3.31
N CYS A 73 -2.72 -1.22 -3.35
CA CYS A 73 -3.44 -1.46 -4.60
C CYS A 73 -4.97 -1.54 -4.44
N GLN A 74 -5.49 -1.22 -3.25
CA GLN A 74 -6.93 -1.16 -3.03
C GLN A 74 -7.36 0.29 -2.87
N PRO A 75 -8.43 0.76 -3.56
CA PRO A 75 -9.01 2.06 -3.28
C PRO A 75 -9.35 2.22 -1.80
N GLY A 76 -8.89 3.32 -1.19
CA GLY A 76 -9.02 3.58 0.24
C GLY A 76 -7.84 3.13 1.10
N ASP A 77 -6.88 2.38 0.54
CA ASP A 77 -5.63 2.09 1.25
C ASP A 77 -4.91 3.41 1.60
N VAL A 78 -4.49 3.52 2.85
CA VAL A 78 -3.67 4.65 3.31
C VAL A 78 -2.23 4.46 2.84
N VAL A 79 -1.67 5.50 2.24
CA VAL A 79 -0.28 5.51 1.79
C VAL A 79 0.58 6.09 2.91
N VAL A 80 1.13 5.21 3.73
CA VAL A 80 1.97 5.59 4.89
C VAL A 80 3.27 4.79 4.91
N GLY A 81 4.36 5.46 5.25
CA GLY A 81 5.69 4.83 5.32
C GLY A 81 6.01 4.16 6.66
N CYS A 82 5.20 4.39 7.70
CA CYS A 82 5.25 3.72 9.01
C CYS A 82 4.01 4.09 9.83
N GLY A 83 3.82 3.40 10.97
CA GLY A 83 2.61 3.55 11.80
C GLY A 83 2.50 4.87 12.57
N GLU A 84 3.60 5.58 12.82
CA GLU A 84 3.59 6.86 13.53
C GLU A 84 3.54 8.02 12.55
N LEU A 85 2.54 8.91 12.72
CA LEU A 85 2.23 9.96 11.75
C LEU A 85 3.32 11.03 11.61
N HIS A 86 4.08 11.31 12.68
CA HIS A 86 5.16 12.30 12.70
C HIS A 86 6.57 11.71 12.63
N ALA A 87 6.70 10.38 12.60
CA ALA A 87 8.00 9.75 12.51
C ALA A 87 8.54 9.79 11.06
N PRO A 88 9.87 9.80 10.91
CA PRO A 88 10.50 9.62 9.61
C PRO A 88 10.05 8.30 8.97
N SER A 89 9.76 8.33 7.68
CA SER A 89 9.33 7.14 6.95
C SER A 89 10.42 6.07 6.95
N GLN A 90 10.06 4.84 7.29
CA GLN A 90 10.98 3.70 7.29
C GLN A 90 11.09 3.05 5.91
N VAL A 91 10.15 3.34 5.03
CA VAL A 91 10.13 2.83 3.66
C VAL A 91 9.98 3.99 2.67
N ALA A 92 10.53 3.84 1.48
CA ALA A 92 10.16 4.68 0.35
C ALA A 92 8.90 4.13 -0.30
N ILE A 93 8.07 5.02 -0.86
CA ILE A 93 6.86 4.62 -1.60
C ILE A 93 6.90 5.24 -2.99
N GLU A 94 6.76 4.39 -4.01
CA GLU A 94 6.75 4.80 -5.41
C GLU A 94 5.53 4.25 -6.15
N THR A 95 5.13 4.93 -7.21
CA THR A 95 4.07 4.48 -8.11
C THR A 95 4.61 3.43 -9.08
N ILE A 96 3.89 2.31 -9.22
CA ILE A 96 4.19 1.25 -10.19
C ILE A 96 3.43 1.45 -11.50
N THR A 97 2.24 1.99 -11.40
CA THR A 97 1.41 2.44 -12.54
C THR A 97 1.22 3.95 -12.47
N GLU A 98 0.50 4.54 -13.40
CA GLU A 98 -0.16 5.82 -13.15
C GLU A 98 -1.11 5.64 -11.96
N CYS A 99 -1.14 6.62 -11.06
CA CYS A 99 -1.94 6.57 -9.85
C CYS A 99 -2.75 7.84 -9.67
N GLN A 100 -3.92 7.68 -9.09
CA GLN A 100 -4.71 8.78 -8.57
C GLN A 100 -4.77 8.63 -7.04
N VAL A 101 -4.41 9.68 -6.33
CA VAL A 101 -4.43 9.72 -4.88
C VAL A 101 -5.25 10.90 -4.38
N LEU A 102 -5.87 10.73 -3.22
CA LEU A 102 -6.46 11.84 -2.46
C LEU A 102 -5.46 12.25 -1.39
N SER A 103 -5.04 13.50 -1.44
CA SER A 103 -4.03 14.09 -0.55
C SER A 103 -4.69 15.00 0.46
N LEU A 104 -4.32 14.84 1.74
CA LEU A 104 -4.85 15.60 2.86
C LEU A 104 -3.68 16.10 3.72
N PRO A 105 -3.62 17.41 4.08
CA PRO A 105 -2.63 17.90 5.01
C PRO A 105 -2.71 17.17 6.36
N MET A 106 -1.58 16.71 6.87
CA MET A 106 -1.49 15.96 8.13
C MET A 106 -2.06 16.74 9.31
N GLU A 107 -1.84 18.05 9.33
CA GLU A 107 -2.35 18.96 10.37
C GLU A 107 -3.89 18.91 10.46
N GLN A 108 -4.58 18.88 9.32
CA GLN A 108 -6.04 18.80 9.27
C GLN A 108 -6.56 17.47 9.82
N LEU A 109 -5.88 16.38 9.50
CA LEU A 109 -6.23 15.06 10.06
C LEU A 109 -6.03 15.06 11.58
N LEU A 110 -4.89 15.56 12.05
CA LEU A 110 -4.55 15.57 13.47
C LEU A 110 -5.49 16.46 14.30
N ALA A 111 -5.94 17.58 13.75
CA ALA A 111 -6.91 18.46 14.42
C ALA A 111 -8.28 17.77 14.67
N LEU A 112 -8.57 16.69 13.96
CA LEU A 112 -9.82 15.93 14.09
C LEU A 112 -9.65 14.58 14.82
N MET A 113 -8.43 14.24 15.26
CA MET A 113 -8.15 12.94 15.89
C MET A 113 -8.76 12.74 17.28
N ASP A 114 -9.27 13.80 17.90
CA ASP A 114 -10.09 13.73 19.12
C ASP A 114 -11.51 13.21 18.86
N LYS A 115 -11.97 13.22 17.59
CA LYS A 115 -13.27 12.69 17.19
C LYS A 115 -13.26 11.16 17.23
N PRO A 116 -14.14 10.49 18.02
CA PRO A 116 -14.12 9.04 18.21
C PRO A 116 -14.21 8.24 16.90
N GLN A 117 -14.95 8.75 15.90
CA GLN A 117 -15.12 8.07 14.62
C GLN A 117 -13.80 8.03 13.84
N LEU A 118 -13.03 9.11 13.79
CA LEU A 118 -11.73 9.13 13.12
C LEU A 118 -10.70 8.27 13.83
N LEU A 119 -10.68 8.32 15.15
CA LEU A 119 -9.81 7.45 15.94
C LEU A 119 -10.11 5.97 15.68
N HIS A 120 -11.39 5.62 15.57
CA HIS A 120 -11.80 4.25 15.23
C HIS A 120 -11.32 3.84 13.84
N ILE A 121 -11.49 4.71 12.83
CA ILE A 121 -11.04 4.47 11.46
C ILE A 121 -9.51 4.32 11.42
N TYR A 122 -8.79 5.21 12.07
CA TYR A 122 -7.34 5.14 12.16
C TYR A 122 -6.85 3.83 12.79
N ASN A 123 -7.41 3.43 13.94
CA ASN A 123 -7.08 2.17 14.58
C ASN A 123 -7.39 0.96 13.69
N ARG A 124 -8.50 0.97 12.96
CA ARG A 124 -8.85 -0.08 12.01
C ARG A 124 -7.79 -0.17 10.91
N GLN A 125 -7.41 0.93 10.30
CA GLN A 125 -6.38 0.97 9.24
C GLN A 125 -5.02 0.45 9.74
N LEU A 126 -4.61 0.82 10.95
CA LEU A 126 -3.39 0.31 11.58
C LEU A 126 -3.45 -1.20 11.83
N ASN A 127 -4.57 -1.70 12.37
CA ASN A 127 -4.74 -3.13 12.60
C ASN A 127 -4.72 -3.92 11.29
N ASP A 128 -5.40 -3.43 10.26
CA ASP A 128 -5.41 -4.08 8.95
C ASP A 128 -4.01 -4.12 8.32
N ALA A 129 -3.23 -3.04 8.44
CA ALA A 129 -1.85 -3.01 8.00
C ALA A 129 -0.98 -4.00 8.79
N LEU A 130 -1.09 -4.02 10.12
CA LEU A 130 -0.37 -4.95 11.00
C LEU A 130 -0.68 -6.41 10.65
N LEU A 131 -1.95 -6.73 10.45
CA LEU A 131 -2.38 -8.09 10.08
C LEU A 131 -1.81 -8.50 8.71
N ARG A 132 -1.80 -7.60 7.72
CA ARG A 132 -1.18 -7.87 6.42
C ARG A 132 0.33 -8.16 6.54
N HIS A 133 1.06 -7.36 7.32
CA HIS A 133 2.48 -7.60 7.57
C HIS A 133 2.73 -8.89 8.34
N TRP A 134 1.90 -9.19 9.33
CA TRP A 134 1.98 -10.45 10.08
C TRP A 134 1.72 -11.67 9.18
N GLU A 135 0.70 -11.60 8.33
CA GLU A 135 0.38 -12.66 7.35
C GLU A 135 1.57 -12.90 6.41
N LEU A 136 2.14 -11.84 5.83
CA LEU A 136 3.31 -11.95 4.96
C LEU A 136 4.51 -12.53 5.70
N LYS A 137 4.78 -12.07 6.92
CA LYS A 137 5.86 -12.60 7.76
C LYS A 137 5.70 -14.11 8.00
N MET A 138 4.49 -14.56 8.36
CA MET A 138 4.22 -15.99 8.58
C MET A 138 4.36 -16.79 7.29
N LEU A 139 3.92 -16.24 6.18
CA LEU A 139 4.08 -16.83 4.85
C LEU A 139 5.55 -17.03 4.50
N LEU A 140 6.39 -16.02 4.72
CA LEU A 140 7.84 -16.09 4.44
C LEU A 140 8.56 -17.15 5.29
N TYR A 141 8.13 -17.36 6.54
CA TYR A 141 8.76 -18.33 7.43
C TYR A 141 8.25 -19.77 7.26
N ARG A 142 6.99 -19.97 6.89
CA ARG A 142 6.33 -21.28 6.97
C ARG A 142 6.06 -21.94 5.63
N CYS A 143 6.05 -21.16 4.53
CA CYS A 143 5.62 -21.63 3.22
C CYS A 143 6.79 -21.78 2.26
N THR A 144 6.69 -22.75 1.37
CA THR A 144 7.60 -22.92 0.24
C THR A 144 7.46 -21.77 -0.76
N ALA A 145 8.42 -21.63 -1.66
CA ALA A 145 8.37 -20.61 -2.72
C ALA A 145 7.12 -20.74 -3.61
N MET A 146 6.68 -21.97 -3.91
CA MET A 146 5.47 -22.22 -4.68
C MET A 146 4.20 -21.78 -3.94
N GLU A 147 4.07 -22.16 -2.66
CA GLU A 147 2.93 -21.78 -1.84
C GLU A 147 2.84 -20.25 -1.67
N ARG A 148 3.96 -19.56 -1.50
CA ARG A 148 4.03 -18.10 -1.44
C ARG A 148 3.54 -17.45 -2.74
N TYR A 149 3.96 -17.98 -3.87
CA TYR A 149 3.53 -17.49 -5.17
C TYR A 149 2.05 -17.75 -5.43
N GLN A 150 1.53 -18.93 -5.09
CA GLN A 150 0.10 -19.26 -5.20
C GLN A 150 -0.75 -18.37 -4.28
N TRP A 151 -0.28 -18.11 -3.05
CA TRP A 151 -0.92 -17.17 -2.15
C TRP A 151 -1.00 -15.76 -2.76
N PHE A 152 0.10 -15.28 -3.35
CA PHE A 152 0.13 -13.97 -3.99
C PHE A 152 -0.93 -13.87 -5.12
N LEU A 153 -1.02 -14.85 -5.98
CA LEU A 153 -1.99 -14.87 -7.08
C LEU A 153 -3.45 -14.82 -6.59
N LYS A 154 -3.73 -15.46 -5.45
CA LYS A 154 -5.05 -15.43 -4.81
C LYS A 154 -5.32 -14.11 -4.11
N ARG A 155 -4.32 -13.57 -3.42
CA ARG A 155 -4.46 -12.37 -2.60
C ARG A 155 -4.54 -11.10 -3.44
N TYR A 156 -3.84 -11.08 -4.57
CA TYR A 156 -3.72 -9.94 -5.46
C TYR A 156 -4.05 -10.33 -6.90
N PRO A 157 -5.33 -10.57 -7.23
CA PRO A 157 -5.74 -10.91 -8.58
C PRO A 157 -5.29 -9.81 -9.56
N ASN A 158 -4.69 -10.20 -10.68
CA ASN A 158 -4.18 -9.33 -11.75
C ASN A 158 -2.95 -8.46 -11.41
N LEU A 159 -2.53 -8.33 -10.16
CA LEU A 159 -1.39 -7.49 -9.80
C LEU A 159 -0.09 -7.98 -10.45
N GLU A 160 0.06 -9.30 -10.65
CA GLU A 160 1.23 -9.90 -11.30
C GLU A 160 1.53 -9.31 -12.67
N HIS A 161 0.51 -8.89 -13.43
CA HIS A 161 0.67 -8.32 -14.76
C HIS A 161 1.08 -6.85 -14.74
N LEU A 162 0.88 -6.17 -13.63
CA LEU A 162 1.16 -4.74 -13.45
C LEU A 162 2.55 -4.47 -12.87
N ILE A 163 3.13 -5.44 -12.15
CA ILE A 163 4.40 -5.30 -11.45
C ILE A 163 5.54 -6.02 -12.15
N SER A 164 6.78 -5.55 -11.95
CA SER A 164 7.95 -6.23 -12.49
C SER A 164 8.20 -7.57 -11.79
N GLY A 165 8.72 -8.56 -12.52
CA GLY A 165 9.13 -9.84 -11.92
C GLY A 165 10.20 -9.67 -10.82
N LYS A 166 11.03 -8.60 -10.87
CA LYS A 166 12.00 -8.27 -9.84
C LYS A 166 11.28 -7.86 -8.53
N HIS A 167 10.28 -6.99 -8.61
CA HIS A 167 9.52 -6.54 -7.43
C HIS A 167 8.72 -7.69 -6.81
N LEU A 168 8.06 -8.52 -7.63
CA LEU A 168 7.35 -9.69 -7.14
C LEU A 168 8.29 -10.70 -6.48
N ALA A 169 9.43 -11.01 -7.09
CA ALA A 169 10.40 -11.93 -6.50
C ALA A 169 10.92 -11.41 -5.17
N SER A 170 11.24 -10.11 -5.08
CA SER A 170 11.67 -9.44 -3.86
C SER A 170 10.60 -9.55 -2.77
N PHE A 171 9.34 -9.22 -3.06
CA PHE A 171 8.22 -9.31 -2.13
C PHE A 171 8.00 -10.74 -1.59
N LEU A 172 8.17 -11.75 -2.44
CA LEU A 172 8.02 -13.16 -2.06
C LEU A 172 9.28 -13.75 -1.38
N GLY A 173 10.36 -12.98 -1.23
CA GLY A 173 11.63 -13.46 -0.67
C GLY A 173 12.27 -14.58 -1.52
N ILE A 174 12.18 -14.48 -2.85
CA ILE A 174 12.78 -15.43 -3.81
C ILE A 174 13.60 -14.68 -4.87
N THR A 175 14.37 -15.44 -5.67
CA THR A 175 15.08 -14.85 -6.80
C THR A 175 14.19 -14.73 -8.04
N PRO A 176 14.46 -13.78 -8.96
CA PRO A 176 13.75 -13.72 -10.26
C PRO A 176 13.84 -15.02 -11.06
N VAL A 177 14.95 -15.75 -10.96
CA VAL A 177 15.11 -17.06 -11.59
C VAL A 177 14.16 -18.08 -10.99
N THR A 178 14.05 -18.12 -9.66
CA THR A 178 13.08 -18.98 -8.96
C THR A 178 11.65 -18.66 -9.41
N LEU A 179 11.26 -17.38 -9.42
CA LEU A 179 9.94 -16.96 -9.89
C LEU A 179 9.64 -17.43 -11.32
N SER A 180 10.61 -17.29 -12.24
CA SER A 180 10.46 -17.77 -13.63
C SER A 180 10.21 -19.29 -13.71
N ARG A 181 10.87 -20.08 -12.86
CA ARG A 181 10.66 -21.54 -12.78
C ARG A 181 9.26 -21.88 -12.25
N LEU A 182 8.81 -21.19 -11.19
CA LEU A 182 7.48 -21.37 -10.62
C LEU A 182 6.37 -21.04 -11.63
N ARG A 183 6.51 -19.95 -12.37
CA ARG A 183 5.59 -19.58 -13.46
C ARG A 183 5.46 -20.67 -14.52
N ARG A 184 6.59 -21.29 -14.90
CA ARG A 184 6.59 -22.38 -15.87
C ARG A 184 5.89 -23.63 -15.32
N GLN A 185 6.19 -23.99 -14.07
CA GLN A 185 5.59 -25.15 -13.42
C GLN A 185 4.07 -25.02 -13.34
N LEU A 186 3.52 -23.89 -12.86
CA LEU A 186 2.08 -23.67 -12.80
C LEU A 186 1.40 -23.75 -14.18
N LYS A 187 2.03 -23.22 -15.22
CA LYS A 187 1.48 -23.32 -16.59
C LYS A 187 1.39 -24.77 -17.06
N THR A 188 2.34 -25.63 -16.70
CA THR A 188 2.33 -27.05 -17.06
C THR A 188 1.26 -27.81 -16.28
N GLU A 189 1.07 -27.50 -14.99
CA GLU A 189 0.04 -28.14 -14.16
C GLU A 189 -1.39 -27.76 -14.57
N CYS A 190 -1.61 -26.54 -15.07
CA CYS A 190 -2.92 -26.10 -15.58
C CYS A 190 -3.24 -26.62 -17.00
N ALA A 191 -2.26 -27.16 -17.72
CA ALA A 191 -2.43 -27.67 -19.08
C ALA A 191 -2.70 -29.21 -19.15
N ASN A 192 -2.56 -29.91 -18.03
CA ASN A 192 -2.87 -31.32 -17.83
C ASN A 192 -4.17 -31.48 -17.05
#